data_55e275cf15e22be89eafe825b9d1e426
#
_entry.id   55e275cf15e22be89eafe825b9d1e426
#
_cell.length_a   1.000
_cell.length_b   1.000
_cell.length_c   1.000
_cell.angle_alpha   90.00
_cell.angle_beta   90.00
_cell.angle_gamma   90.00
#
_symmetry.space_group_name_H-M   'P 1'
#
loop_
_entity.id
_entity.type
_entity.pdbx_description
1 polymer ?
#
loop_
_entity_poly.entity_id
_entity_poly.type
_entity_poly.pdbx_seq_one_letter_code
_entity_poly.pdbx_strand_id
1 'polypeptide(L)'
;VPGDTEDLNRERRDGVRKKNLFRDYLEAAIIAVILSLFVRTFLFEAFKIPTPSMESSLMVGDHIIVDKFSLGARLDFEGGFIPMRQARRGEVIVFKFEREPEKDYVKRIVGLPGDDVKVENKILFINGQVMNEPYVQHVDKEMLPERANMPVVKVPPDHYFVMGDNRDNSADSREWGFVSRGQIRGRALFIYWSIAPQTTGGTAGRAGAPGAAPETASGFSALSNTRWDRTFLVIR
;
A
#
# COMPACT_ATOMS: atom_id res chain seq x y z
N VAL A 1 70.25 7.71 32.15
CA VAL A 1 69.07 8.53 32.40
C VAL A 1 67.82 7.68 32.04
N PRO A 2 67.08 7.09 32.99
CA PRO A 2 65.89 6.39 32.71
C PRO A 2 64.69 7.25 33.21
N GLY A 3 64.18 8.14 32.38
CA GLY A 3 63.05 9.01 32.74
C GLY A 3 62.07 9.26 31.60
N ASP A 4 62.53 9.21 30.36
CA ASP A 4 61.75 9.75 29.24
C ASP A 4 60.76 8.79 28.60
N THR A 5 60.85 7.50 28.89
CA THR A 5 59.93 6.49 28.29
C THR A 5 58.64 6.25 29.10
N GLU A 6 58.64 6.55 30.38
CA GLU A 6 57.44 6.42 31.23
C GLU A 6 56.47 7.59 31.03
N ASP A 7 57.00 8.79 30.83
CA ASP A 7 56.15 9.98 30.58
C ASP A 7 55.49 9.93 29.21
N LEU A 8 56.15 9.44 28.19
CA LEU A 8 55.56 9.25 26.87
C LEU A 8 54.44 8.18 26.85
N ASN A 9 54.52 7.18 27.74
CA ASN A 9 53.49 6.17 27.90
C ASN A 9 52.30 6.65 28.75
N ARG A 10 52.50 7.63 29.64
CA ARG A 10 51.41 8.27 30.37
C ARG A 10 50.63 9.21 29.47
N GLU A 11 51.26 10.06 28.69
CA GLU A 11 50.57 10.93 27.71
C GLU A 11 49.79 10.15 26.66
N ARG A 12 50.26 8.97 26.23
CA ARG A 12 49.53 8.07 25.35
C ARG A 12 48.28 7.44 26.00
N ARG A 13 48.28 7.23 27.31
CA ARG A 13 47.15 6.66 28.04
C ARG A 13 46.08 7.70 28.39
N ASP A 14 46.44 8.94 28.57
CA ASP A 14 45.50 10.03 28.89
C ASP A 14 44.78 10.56 27.61
N GLY A 15 45.27 10.23 26.41
CA GLY A 15 44.64 10.53 25.13
C GLY A 15 43.45 9.61 24.74
N VAL A 16 43.15 8.57 25.51
CA VAL A 16 41.93 7.80 25.34
C VAL A 16 40.79 8.61 25.92
N ARG A 17 40.24 9.51 25.10
CA ARG A 17 39.02 10.27 25.36
C ARG A 17 38.01 9.31 26.01
N LYS A 18 37.71 9.51 27.30
CA LYS A 18 36.60 8.79 27.96
C LYS A 18 35.39 8.95 27.08
N LYS A 19 35.04 7.91 26.31
CA LYS A 19 33.82 7.90 25.50
C LYS A 19 32.65 8.13 26.43
N ASN A 20 31.99 9.28 26.30
CA ASN A 20 30.79 9.54 27.03
C ASN A 20 29.71 8.67 26.39
N LEU A 21 29.59 7.42 26.84
CA LEU A 21 28.62 6.43 26.37
C LEU A 21 27.22 7.05 26.24
N PHE A 22 26.83 7.90 27.18
CA PHE A 22 25.54 8.60 27.12
C PHE A 22 25.43 9.50 25.90
N ARG A 23 26.47 10.26 25.57
CA ARG A 23 26.47 11.12 24.37
C ARG A 23 26.41 10.30 23.09
N ASP A 24 27.17 9.21 23.03
CA ASP A 24 27.23 8.33 21.84
C ASP A 24 25.87 7.65 21.63
N TYR A 25 25.19 7.18 22.69
CA TYR A 25 23.84 6.64 22.61
C TYR A 25 22.79 7.70 22.23
N LEU A 26 22.92 8.92 22.78
CA LEU A 26 22.01 10.02 22.45
C LEU A 26 22.14 10.42 20.96
N GLU A 27 23.36 10.53 20.48
CA GLU A 27 23.64 10.83 19.06
C GLU A 27 23.10 9.73 18.14
N ALA A 28 23.35 8.46 18.46
CA ALA A 28 22.80 7.33 17.73
C ALA A 28 21.26 7.32 17.73
N ALA A 29 20.63 7.62 18.88
CA ALA A 29 19.17 7.70 18.98
C ALA A 29 18.60 8.84 18.12
N ILE A 30 19.23 10.01 18.11
CA ILE A 30 18.80 11.14 17.26
C ILE A 30 18.90 10.75 15.78
N ILE A 31 20.01 10.16 15.35
CA ILE A 31 20.20 9.71 13.97
C ILE A 31 19.13 8.67 13.60
N ALA A 32 18.88 7.70 14.48
CA ALA A 32 17.87 6.66 14.25
C ALA A 32 16.45 7.25 14.10
N VAL A 33 16.11 8.24 14.93
CA VAL A 33 14.81 8.95 14.83
C VAL A 33 14.70 9.71 13.51
N ILE A 34 15.73 10.47 13.13
CA ILE A 34 15.75 11.23 11.87
C ILE A 34 15.61 10.27 10.68
N LEU A 35 16.38 9.19 10.66
CA LEU A 35 16.32 8.17 9.60
C LEU A 35 14.95 7.50 9.53
N SER A 36 14.38 7.14 10.68
CA SER A 36 13.04 6.53 10.77
C SER A 36 11.97 7.48 10.22
N LEU A 37 12.01 8.75 10.60
CA LEU A 37 11.10 9.77 10.09
C LEU A 37 11.26 9.97 8.58
N PHE A 38 12.49 9.99 8.08
CA PHE A 38 12.78 10.08 6.65
C PHE A 38 12.18 8.91 5.88
N VAL A 39 12.43 7.66 6.33
CA VAL A 39 11.92 6.44 5.71
C VAL A 39 10.39 6.45 5.69
N ARG A 40 9.75 6.76 6.82
CA ARG A 40 8.30 6.82 6.93
C ARG A 40 7.67 7.92 6.05
N THR A 41 8.33 9.07 5.96
CA THR A 41 7.78 10.21 5.21
C THR A 41 7.91 10.01 3.70
N PHE A 42 9.06 9.51 3.24
CA PHE A 42 9.40 9.52 1.81
C PHE A 42 9.34 8.14 1.12
N LEU A 43 9.59 7.05 1.84
CA LEU A 43 9.74 5.75 1.20
C LEU A 43 8.52 4.84 1.39
N PHE A 44 8.03 4.69 2.61
CA PHE A 44 6.99 3.72 2.92
C PHE A 44 5.87 4.31 3.75
N GLU A 45 4.65 3.83 3.48
CA GLU A 45 3.47 4.17 4.26
C GLU A 45 2.67 2.91 4.56
N ALA A 46 2.11 2.85 5.78
CA ALA A 46 1.29 1.74 6.23
C ALA A 46 -0.18 2.08 6.04
N PHE A 47 -0.94 1.19 5.40
CA PHE A 47 -2.38 1.32 5.20
C PHE A 47 -3.12 0.12 5.76
N LYS A 48 -4.33 0.35 6.25
CA LYS A 48 -5.28 -0.70 6.64
C LYS A 48 -6.34 -0.86 5.56
N ILE A 49 -6.69 -2.09 5.21
CA ILE A 49 -7.72 -2.41 4.22
C ILE A 49 -9.09 -2.42 4.90
N PRO A 50 -9.97 -1.43 4.59
CA PRO A 50 -11.27 -1.32 5.24
C PRO A 50 -12.41 -2.00 4.48
N THR A 51 -12.22 -2.34 3.19
CA THR A 51 -13.29 -2.80 2.30
C THR A 51 -12.93 -4.10 1.59
N PRO A 52 -13.92 -4.92 1.21
CA PRO A 52 -13.69 -6.20 0.56
C PRO A 52 -13.47 -6.11 -0.96
N SER A 53 -13.29 -4.92 -1.54
CA SER A 53 -13.19 -4.75 -3.01
C SER A 53 -11.96 -5.39 -3.65
N MET A 54 -10.94 -5.74 -2.85
CA MET A 54 -9.73 -6.46 -3.28
C MET A 54 -9.68 -7.87 -2.69
N GLU A 55 -10.82 -8.39 -2.22
CA GLU A 55 -10.93 -9.71 -1.63
C GLU A 55 -10.54 -10.79 -2.64
N SER A 56 -9.87 -11.78 -2.22
CA SER A 56 -8.96 -12.77 -2.79
C SER A 56 -7.49 -12.37 -2.61
N SER A 57 -7.05 -11.18 -2.97
CA SER A 57 -5.67 -10.70 -2.76
C SER A 57 -5.51 -10.00 -1.41
N LEU A 58 -6.40 -9.06 -1.09
CA LEU A 58 -6.39 -8.29 0.16
C LEU A 58 -7.73 -8.40 0.88
N MET A 59 -7.70 -8.83 2.13
CA MET A 59 -8.88 -8.98 2.97
C MET A 59 -9.09 -7.78 3.89
N VAL A 60 -10.33 -7.54 4.30
CA VAL A 60 -10.62 -6.55 5.34
C VAL A 60 -9.83 -6.87 6.61
N GLY A 61 -9.14 -5.87 7.15
CA GLY A 61 -8.25 -6.00 8.30
C GLY A 61 -6.80 -6.33 7.97
N ASP A 62 -6.44 -6.47 6.70
CA ASP A 62 -5.03 -6.53 6.29
C ASP A 62 -4.38 -5.15 6.47
N HIS A 63 -3.16 -5.16 6.97
CA HIS A 63 -2.28 -4.00 7.06
C HIS A 63 -1.14 -4.17 6.06
N ILE A 64 -1.04 -3.27 5.10
CA ILE A 64 -0.11 -3.34 3.98
C ILE A 64 0.95 -2.26 4.06
N ILE A 65 2.14 -2.56 3.54
CA ILE A 65 3.19 -1.57 3.29
C ILE A 65 3.11 -1.13 1.82
N VAL A 66 3.10 0.19 1.64
CA VAL A 66 3.03 0.85 0.35
C VAL A 66 4.35 1.57 0.07
N ASP A 67 4.93 1.30 -1.08
CA ASP A 67 6.10 1.97 -1.62
C ASP A 67 5.66 3.26 -2.34
N LYS A 68 6.01 4.39 -1.74
CA LYS A 68 5.71 5.73 -2.28
C LYS A 68 6.73 6.17 -3.32
N PHE A 69 7.94 5.64 -3.24
CA PHE A 69 9.06 6.10 -4.04
C PHE A 69 9.00 5.62 -5.49
N SER A 70 8.68 4.33 -5.72
CA SER A 70 8.82 3.74 -7.06
C SER A 70 7.78 4.23 -8.08
N LEU A 71 6.57 4.65 -7.66
CA LEU A 71 5.49 5.05 -8.59
C LEU A 71 5.10 6.53 -8.54
N GLY A 72 5.42 7.28 -7.49
CA GLY A 72 4.81 8.58 -7.44
C GLY A 72 5.12 9.52 -6.29
N ALA A 73 6.20 9.36 -5.54
CA ALA A 73 6.58 10.48 -4.67
C ALA A 73 6.89 11.70 -5.55
N ARG A 74 5.90 12.58 -5.75
CA ARG A 74 6.16 13.96 -6.15
C ARG A 74 6.98 14.57 -5.01
N LEU A 75 8.27 14.53 -5.16
CA LEU A 75 9.12 15.47 -4.46
C LEU A 75 8.93 16.78 -5.21
N ASP A 76 8.05 17.64 -4.71
CA ASP A 76 7.89 19.02 -5.18
C ASP A 76 9.14 19.82 -4.78
N PHE A 77 10.31 19.38 -5.23
CA PHE A 77 11.51 20.18 -5.24
C PHE A 77 11.61 20.84 -6.60
N GLU A 78 11.65 22.15 -6.65
CA GLU A 78 12.01 22.91 -7.84
C GLU A 78 13.35 22.36 -8.37
N GLY A 79 13.28 21.57 -9.45
CA GLY A 79 14.44 21.09 -10.19
C GLY A 79 14.89 19.64 -9.97
N GLY A 80 14.28 18.86 -9.11
CA GLY A 80 14.68 17.48 -8.83
C GLY A 80 13.73 16.43 -9.39
N PHE A 81 13.90 16.02 -10.66
CA PHE A 81 13.20 14.88 -11.22
C PHE A 81 13.97 13.61 -10.91
N ILE A 82 13.53 12.85 -9.90
CA ILE A 82 13.95 11.45 -9.77
C ILE A 82 13.11 10.65 -10.77
N PRO A 83 13.72 9.96 -11.74
CA PRO A 83 12.98 9.22 -12.76
C PRO A 83 12.22 8.09 -12.09
N MET A 84 10.92 8.27 -11.92
CA MET A 84 10.01 7.27 -11.42
C MET A 84 9.65 6.33 -12.54
N ARG A 85 9.71 5.03 -12.28
CA ARG A 85 9.24 4.06 -13.25
C ARG A 85 7.74 4.21 -13.48
N GLN A 86 7.30 3.85 -14.65
CA GLN A 86 5.87 3.74 -14.91
C GLN A 86 5.29 2.54 -14.15
N ALA A 87 4.03 2.67 -13.75
CA ALA A 87 3.29 1.57 -13.17
C ALA A 87 3.09 0.46 -14.22
N ARG A 88 3.05 -0.78 -13.77
CA ARG A 88 2.88 -1.96 -14.64
C ARG A 88 1.49 -2.55 -14.45
N ARG A 89 1.00 -3.20 -15.50
CA ARG A 89 -0.23 -3.98 -15.42
C ARG A 89 -0.09 -5.08 -14.36
N GLY A 90 -1.16 -5.28 -13.58
CA GLY A 90 -1.20 -6.22 -12.48
C GLY A 90 -0.75 -5.66 -11.13
N GLU A 91 -0.12 -4.47 -11.08
CA GLU A 91 0.28 -3.87 -9.81
C GLU A 91 -0.93 -3.35 -9.04
N VAL A 92 -0.92 -3.61 -7.73
CA VAL A 92 -1.91 -3.05 -6.79
C VAL A 92 -1.41 -1.71 -6.31
N ILE A 93 -2.21 -0.68 -6.52
CA ILE A 93 -1.88 0.71 -6.16
C ILE A 93 -2.82 1.27 -5.11
N VAL A 94 -2.29 2.19 -4.31
CA VAL A 94 -3.05 3.07 -3.44
C VAL A 94 -3.10 4.45 -4.08
N PHE A 95 -4.28 5.04 -4.15
CA PHE A 95 -4.47 6.34 -4.78
C PHE A 95 -5.58 7.14 -4.09
N LYS A 96 -5.57 8.45 -4.29
CA LYS A 96 -6.64 9.35 -3.86
C LYS A 96 -7.59 9.65 -5.02
N PHE A 97 -8.87 9.53 -4.75
CA PHE A 97 -9.90 9.87 -5.71
C PHE A 97 -10.33 11.33 -5.53
N GLU A 98 -10.38 12.10 -6.60
CA GLU A 98 -10.65 13.55 -6.52
C GLU A 98 -11.98 13.90 -5.88
N ARG A 99 -13.00 13.06 -6.11
CA ARG A 99 -14.34 13.30 -5.53
C ARG A 99 -14.42 12.99 -4.03
N GLU A 100 -13.48 12.18 -3.52
CA GLU A 100 -13.40 11.78 -2.11
C GLU A 100 -11.94 11.87 -1.62
N PRO A 101 -11.35 13.07 -1.52
CA PRO A 101 -9.93 13.26 -1.23
C PRO A 101 -9.52 12.80 0.18
N GLU A 102 -10.49 12.61 1.06
CA GLU A 102 -10.25 12.11 2.43
C GLU A 102 -10.05 10.58 2.47
N LYS A 103 -10.41 9.86 1.40
CA LYS A 103 -10.32 8.39 1.35
C LYS A 103 -9.19 7.95 0.44
N ASP A 104 -8.45 6.96 0.89
CA ASP A 104 -7.49 6.23 0.07
C ASP A 104 -8.16 4.97 -0.50
N TYR A 105 -8.00 4.77 -1.80
CA TYR A 105 -8.53 3.63 -2.53
C TYR A 105 -7.41 2.67 -2.89
N VAL A 106 -7.71 1.38 -2.86
CA VAL A 106 -6.78 0.33 -3.27
C VAL A 106 -7.41 -0.45 -4.41
N LYS A 107 -6.74 -0.49 -5.57
CA LYS A 107 -7.18 -1.21 -6.77
C LYS A 107 -5.99 -1.76 -7.54
N ARG A 108 -6.26 -2.69 -8.46
CA ARG A 108 -5.26 -3.25 -9.37
C ARG A 108 -5.29 -2.55 -10.72
N ILE A 109 -4.13 -2.22 -11.25
CA ILE A 109 -3.98 -1.68 -12.61
C ILE A 109 -4.23 -2.80 -13.60
N VAL A 110 -5.23 -2.65 -14.45
CA VAL A 110 -5.55 -3.57 -15.53
C VAL A 110 -5.34 -2.97 -16.92
N GLY A 111 -5.49 -1.64 -17.08
CA GLY A 111 -5.21 -0.93 -18.31
C GLY A 111 -4.11 0.12 -18.13
N LEU A 112 -3.17 0.16 -19.06
CA LEU A 112 -2.08 1.15 -19.16
C LEU A 112 -2.43 2.25 -20.15
N PRO A 113 -1.74 3.42 -20.09
CA PRO A 113 -1.94 4.48 -21.08
C PRO A 113 -1.86 3.96 -22.51
N GLY A 114 -2.90 4.25 -23.32
CA GLY A 114 -3.00 3.82 -24.71
C GLY A 114 -3.69 2.49 -24.95
N ASP A 115 -3.96 1.70 -23.91
CA ASP A 115 -4.69 0.44 -24.05
C ASP A 115 -6.17 0.66 -24.39
N ASP A 116 -6.73 -0.27 -25.16
CA ASP A 116 -8.16 -0.44 -25.36
C ASP A 116 -8.67 -1.50 -24.36
N VAL A 117 -9.51 -1.07 -23.42
CA VAL A 117 -10.06 -1.92 -22.35
C VAL A 117 -11.51 -2.21 -22.63
N LYS A 118 -11.91 -3.49 -22.61
CA LYS A 118 -13.30 -3.96 -22.76
C LYS A 118 -13.60 -5.00 -21.69
N VAL A 119 -14.82 -5.02 -21.20
CA VAL A 119 -15.34 -6.12 -20.38
C VAL A 119 -16.55 -6.70 -21.10
N GLU A 120 -16.55 -8.01 -21.29
CA GLU A 120 -17.66 -8.74 -21.93
C GLU A 120 -17.91 -10.03 -21.17
N ASN A 121 -19.13 -10.22 -20.68
CA ASN A 121 -19.52 -11.38 -19.87
C ASN A 121 -18.58 -11.63 -18.69
N LYS A 122 -18.19 -10.55 -17.97
CA LYS A 122 -17.24 -10.54 -16.84
C LYS A 122 -15.79 -10.87 -17.24
N ILE A 123 -15.48 -11.06 -18.51
CA ILE A 123 -14.12 -11.32 -19.02
C ILE A 123 -13.48 -10.00 -19.44
N LEU A 124 -12.27 -9.76 -18.98
CA LEU A 124 -11.49 -8.59 -19.34
C LEU A 124 -10.71 -8.82 -20.64
N PHE A 125 -10.84 -7.88 -21.57
CA PHE A 125 -10.07 -7.83 -22.80
C PHE A 125 -9.20 -6.57 -22.81
N ILE A 126 -7.93 -6.74 -23.17
CA ILE A 126 -7.01 -5.63 -23.38
C ILE A 126 -6.46 -5.73 -24.80
N ASN A 127 -6.63 -4.67 -25.59
CA ASN A 127 -6.23 -4.62 -27.00
C ASN A 127 -6.78 -5.84 -27.79
N GLY A 128 -8.02 -6.25 -27.47
CA GLY A 128 -8.70 -7.39 -28.09
C GLY A 128 -8.28 -8.76 -27.59
N GLN A 129 -7.34 -8.87 -26.66
CA GLN A 129 -6.87 -10.15 -26.10
C GLN A 129 -7.49 -10.39 -24.73
N VAL A 130 -7.94 -11.63 -24.47
CA VAL A 130 -8.44 -12.06 -23.17
C VAL A 130 -7.30 -12.04 -22.15
N MET A 131 -7.55 -11.44 -21.00
CA MET A 131 -6.60 -11.42 -19.89
C MET A 131 -6.78 -12.64 -18.99
N ASN A 132 -5.65 -13.29 -18.66
CA ASN A 132 -5.63 -14.34 -17.62
C ASN A 132 -5.44 -13.68 -16.25
N GLU A 133 -6.47 -13.75 -15.40
CA GLU A 133 -6.53 -13.05 -14.11
C GLU A 133 -6.82 -14.02 -12.94
N PRO A 134 -5.82 -14.79 -12.50
CA PRO A 134 -6.01 -15.82 -11.47
C PRO A 134 -6.38 -15.26 -10.09
N TYR A 135 -6.24 -13.96 -9.89
CA TYR A 135 -6.56 -13.24 -8.66
C TYR A 135 -8.02 -12.75 -8.60
N VAL A 136 -8.76 -12.87 -9.69
CA VAL A 136 -10.14 -12.37 -9.76
C VAL A 136 -11.10 -13.27 -9.02
N GLN A 137 -12.01 -12.65 -8.27
CA GLN A 137 -13.14 -13.29 -7.62
C GLN A 137 -14.45 -12.73 -8.14
N HIS A 138 -15.38 -13.64 -8.43
CA HIS A 138 -16.78 -13.36 -8.74
C HIS A 138 -17.65 -13.96 -7.65
N VAL A 139 -18.29 -13.12 -6.84
CA VAL A 139 -19.14 -13.56 -5.71
C VAL A 139 -20.61 -13.70 -6.10
N ASP A 140 -21.08 -12.90 -7.05
CA ASP A 140 -22.46 -12.93 -7.50
C ASP A 140 -22.64 -13.95 -8.62
N LYS A 141 -23.56 -14.89 -8.40
CA LYS A 141 -23.97 -15.86 -9.42
C LYS A 141 -24.80 -15.20 -10.51
N GLU A 142 -25.53 -14.14 -10.16
CA GLU A 142 -26.34 -13.37 -11.11
C GLU A 142 -25.46 -12.36 -11.84
N MET A 143 -25.62 -12.31 -13.16
CA MET A 143 -24.89 -11.40 -14.01
C MET A 143 -25.62 -10.06 -14.06
N LEU A 144 -25.20 -9.10 -13.20
CA LEU A 144 -25.67 -7.73 -13.31
C LEU A 144 -25.14 -7.13 -14.64
N PRO A 145 -26.00 -6.80 -15.61
CA PRO A 145 -25.57 -6.42 -16.96
C PRO A 145 -24.58 -5.25 -16.98
N GLU A 146 -24.76 -4.28 -16.09
CA GLU A 146 -23.96 -3.04 -16.01
C GLU A 146 -22.51 -3.29 -15.54
N ARG A 147 -22.29 -4.34 -14.74
CA ARG A 147 -20.94 -4.71 -14.25
C ARG A 147 -20.29 -5.81 -15.08
N ALA A 148 -21.12 -6.59 -15.76
CA ALA A 148 -20.67 -7.70 -16.59
C ALA A 148 -20.16 -7.24 -17.96
N ASN A 149 -20.64 -6.09 -18.44
CA ASN A 149 -20.32 -5.60 -19.79
C ASN A 149 -19.95 -4.11 -19.75
N MET A 150 -18.84 -3.78 -20.39
CA MET A 150 -18.38 -2.42 -20.59
C MET A 150 -17.89 -2.30 -22.06
N PRO A 151 -18.32 -1.30 -22.82
CA PRO A 151 -17.83 -1.08 -24.17
C PRO A 151 -16.33 -0.81 -24.16
N VAL A 152 -15.70 -0.87 -25.34
CA VAL A 152 -14.27 -0.54 -25.48
C VAL A 152 -14.06 0.92 -25.04
N VAL A 153 -13.13 1.13 -24.13
CA VAL A 153 -12.67 2.45 -23.72
C VAL A 153 -11.16 2.54 -23.88
N LYS A 154 -10.67 3.62 -24.44
CA LYS A 154 -9.24 3.87 -24.59
C LYS A 154 -8.70 4.60 -23.39
N VAL A 155 -7.65 4.06 -22.78
CA VAL A 155 -6.99 4.67 -21.61
C VAL A 155 -6.21 5.91 -22.08
N PRO A 156 -6.50 7.10 -21.53
CA PRO A 156 -5.79 8.33 -21.92
C PRO A 156 -4.30 8.30 -21.52
N PRO A 157 -3.47 9.17 -22.13
CA PRO A 157 -2.10 9.39 -21.66
C PRO A 157 -2.08 9.74 -20.17
N ASP A 158 -1.06 9.25 -19.44
CA ASP A 158 -0.86 9.47 -18.00
C ASP A 158 -2.03 9.02 -17.10
N HIS A 159 -2.91 8.16 -17.60
CA HIS A 159 -4.00 7.57 -16.84
C HIS A 159 -3.92 6.05 -16.82
N TYR A 160 -4.57 5.47 -15.84
CA TYR A 160 -4.65 4.02 -15.64
C TYR A 160 -6.10 3.60 -15.48
N PHE A 161 -6.43 2.45 -16.03
CA PHE A 161 -7.70 1.78 -15.77
C PHE A 161 -7.48 0.77 -14.65
N VAL A 162 -8.20 0.92 -13.55
CA VAL A 162 -8.02 0.10 -12.36
C VAL A 162 -9.30 -0.64 -11.99
N MET A 163 -9.16 -1.87 -11.50
CA MET A 163 -10.29 -2.69 -11.06
C MET A 163 -10.01 -3.33 -9.70
N GLY A 164 -11.09 -3.60 -8.95
CA GLY A 164 -10.99 -4.45 -7.77
C GLY A 164 -10.88 -5.92 -8.15
N ASP A 165 -10.17 -6.71 -7.36
CA ASP A 165 -10.07 -8.16 -7.57
C ASP A 165 -11.39 -8.87 -7.28
N ASN A 166 -12.20 -8.35 -6.34
CA ASN A 166 -13.59 -8.73 -6.15
C ASN A 166 -14.48 -7.96 -7.14
N ARG A 167 -14.59 -8.49 -8.37
CA ARG A 167 -15.21 -7.84 -9.52
C ARG A 167 -16.65 -7.41 -9.31
N ASP A 168 -17.41 -8.18 -8.58
CA ASP A 168 -18.83 -7.93 -8.37
C ASP A 168 -19.07 -6.96 -7.22
N ASN A 169 -18.10 -6.80 -6.31
CA ASN A 169 -18.20 -5.94 -5.14
C ASN A 169 -17.10 -4.86 -5.13
N SER A 170 -16.95 -4.16 -6.25
CA SER A 170 -15.96 -3.10 -6.40
C SER A 170 -16.52 -1.93 -7.18
N ALA A 171 -16.56 -0.73 -6.56
CA ALA A 171 -16.62 0.52 -7.28
C ALA A 171 -15.22 0.83 -7.81
N ASP A 172 -15.07 0.87 -9.14
CA ASP A 172 -13.77 1.03 -9.80
C ASP A 172 -13.90 1.76 -11.15
N SER A 173 -12.89 1.68 -12.00
CA SER A 173 -12.86 2.43 -13.27
C SER A 173 -14.02 2.13 -14.19
N ARG A 174 -14.74 1.04 -14.02
CA ARG A 174 -15.97 0.74 -14.77
C ARG A 174 -17.09 1.74 -14.46
N GLU A 175 -17.11 2.31 -13.25
CA GLU A 175 -18.13 3.25 -12.79
C GLU A 175 -17.69 4.72 -12.90
N TRP A 176 -16.45 5.02 -12.49
CA TRP A 176 -15.99 6.39 -12.33
C TRP A 176 -14.83 6.80 -13.27
N GLY A 177 -14.36 5.90 -14.15
CA GLY A 177 -13.37 6.19 -15.18
C GLY A 177 -11.93 5.97 -14.72
N PHE A 178 -11.02 6.82 -15.16
CA PHE A 178 -9.58 6.61 -15.08
C PHE A 178 -8.97 7.25 -13.83
N VAL A 179 -7.84 6.69 -13.37
CA VAL A 179 -6.98 7.26 -12.33
C VAL A 179 -5.79 7.93 -13.00
N SER A 180 -5.56 9.21 -12.73
CA SER A 180 -4.39 9.90 -13.23
C SER A 180 -3.14 9.48 -12.45
N ARG A 181 -1.97 9.56 -13.10
CA ARG A 181 -0.68 9.28 -12.46
C ARG A 181 -0.45 10.11 -11.21
N GLY A 182 -0.91 11.37 -11.19
CA GLY A 182 -0.76 12.27 -10.06
C GLY A 182 -1.59 11.90 -8.82
N GLN A 183 -2.62 11.07 -8.99
CA GLN A 183 -3.46 10.58 -7.89
C GLN A 183 -2.85 9.39 -7.16
N ILE A 184 -1.87 8.70 -7.79
CA ILE A 184 -1.25 7.51 -7.20
C ILE A 184 -0.35 7.90 -6.03
N ARG A 185 -0.60 7.30 -4.88
CA ARG A 185 0.20 7.43 -3.66
C ARG A 185 1.39 6.49 -3.64
N GLY A 186 1.21 5.28 -4.15
CA GLY A 186 2.25 4.28 -4.21
C GLY A 186 1.73 2.89 -4.57
N ARG A 187 2.65 1.92 -4.56
CA ARG A 187 2.39 0.52 -4.84
C ARG A 187 2.33 -0.30 -3.56
N ALA A 188 1.32 -1.13 -3.40
CA ALA A 188 1.26 -2.11 -2.33
C ALA A 188 2.33 -3.19 -2.53
N LEU A 189 3.13 -3.47 -1.50
CA LEU A 189 4.24 -4.42 -1.56
C LEU A 189 3.88 -5.75 -0.90
N PHE A 190 3.51 -5.71 0.37
CA PHE A 190 3.21 -6.90 1.15
C PHE A 190 2.29 -6.57 2.33
N ILE A 191 1.64 -7.60 2.85
CA ILE A 191 0.85 -7.55 4.08
C ILE A 191 1.81 -7.78 5.24
N TYR A 192 1.98 -6.78 6.11
CA TYR A 192 2.85 -6.95 7.28
C TYR A 192 2.10 -7.45 8.52
N TRP A 193 0.79 -7.25 8.56
CA TRP A 193 -0.08 -7.77 9.62
C TRP A 193 -1.51 -7.94 9.10
N SER A 194 -2.23 -8.95 9.60
CA SER A 194 -3.61 -9.23 9.21
C SER A 194 -4.43 -9.62 10.43
N ILE A 195 -5.50 -8.84 10.69
CA ILE A 195 -6.42 -9.07 11.81
C ILE A 195 -7.81 -9.33 11.24
N ALA A 196 -8.39 -10.49 11.58
CA ALA A 196 -9.77 -10.77 11.23
C ALA A 196 -10.71 -9.78 11.92
N PRO A 197 -11.73 -9.22 11.23
CA PRO A 197 -12.76 -8.43 11.88
C PRO A 197 -13.42 -9.25 12.99
N GLN A 198 -13.65 -8.64 14.16
CA GLN A 198 -14.42 -9.31 15.20
C GLN A 198 -15.87 -9.42 14.72
N THR A 199 -16.33 -10.62 14.51
CA THR A 199 -17.75 -10.90 14.42
C THR A 199 -18.28 -10.84 15.86
N THR A 200 -18.83 -9.69 16.26
CA THR A 200 -19.68 -9.64 17.46
C THR A 200 -20.82 -10.60 17.20
N GLY A 201 -20.81 -11.71 17.93
CA GLY A 201 -21.85 -12.74 17.88
C GLY A 201 -23.20 -12.13 18.32
N GLY A 202 -23.98 -11.71 17.36
CA GLY A 202 -25.31 -11.13 17.53
C GLY A 202 -26.04 -11.19 16.21
N THR A 203 -26.93 -12.17 16.06
CA THR A 203 -28.06 -12.29 15.11
C THR A 203 -27.87 -11.62 13.74
N ALA A 204 -27.85 -12.42 12.71
CA ALA A 204 -27.95 -12.02 11.31
C ALA A 204 -29.06 -10.96 11.13
N GLY A 205 -28.66 -9.73 10.80
CA GLY A 205 -29.64 -8.67 10.55
C GLY A 205 -28.98 -7.32 10.35
N ARG A 206 -28.97 -6.89 9.10
CA ARG A 206 -28.70 -5.54 8.61
C ARG A 206 -27.24 -5.13 8.42
N ALA A 207 -26.90 -4.99 7.16
CA ALA A 207 -25.73 -4.28 6.66
C ALA A 207 -25.58 -2.93 7.40
N GLY A 208 -24.41 -2.77 8.07
CA GLY A 208 -24.11 -1.58 8.85
C GLY A 208 -24.03 -0.33 7.98
N ALA A 209 -24.60 0.74 8.50
CA ALA A 209 -24.54 2.07 7.92
C ALA A 209 -23.09 2.54 7.74
N PRO A 210 -22.76 3.31 6.69
CA PRO A 210 -21.43 3.87 6.49
C PRO A 210 -21.18 4.95 7.54
N GLY A 211 -20.24 4.74 8.45
CA GLY A 211 -19.83 5.75 9.42
C GLY A 211 -19.43 5.25 10.82
N ALA A 212 -19.51 3.97 11.13
CA ALA A 212 -19.05 3.48 12.42
C ALA A 212 -17.53 3.42 12.48
N ALA A 213 -16.91 4.23 13.34
CA ALA A 213 -15.49 4.14 13.66
C ALA A 213 -15.16 2.74 14.18
N PRO A 214 -14.03 2.14 13.78
CA PRO A 214 -13.62 0.84 14.28
C PRO A 214 -13.32 0.94 15.78
N GLU A 215 -14.05 0.17 16.59
CA GLU A 215 -13.71 0.00 18.00
C GLU A 215 -12.28 -0.56 18.11
N THR A 216 -11.47 0.11 18.91
CA THR A 216 -10.09 -0.30 19.20
C THR A 216 -10.14 -1.58 20.04
N ALA A 217 -9.88 -2.72 19.41
CA ALA A 217 -9.71 -3.99 20.11
C ALA A 217 -8.60 -3.85 21.16
N SER A 218 -8.83 -4.32 22.39
CA SER A 218 -7.80 -4.39 23.43
C SER A 218 -6.64 -5.25 22.90
N GLY A 219 -5.38 -4.88 23.20
CA GLY A 219 -4.18 -5.50 22.62
C GLY A 219 -4.10 -7.04 22.73
N PHE A 220 -4.80 -7.64 23.67
CA PHE A 220 -4.84 -9.10 23.87
C PHE A 220 -5.77 -9.80 22.87
N SER A 221 -6.90 -9.18 22.48
CA SER A 221 -7.83 -9.72 21.49
C SER A 221 -7.30 -9.60 20.07
N ALA A 222 -6.38 -8.65 19.82
CA ALA A 222 -5.74 -8.49 18.51
C ALA A 222 -4.83 -9.68 18.16
N LEU A 223 -4.12 -10.26 19.13
CA LEU A 223 -3.24 -11.41 18.89
C LEU A 223 -4.01 -12.68 18.58
N SER A 224 -5.17 -12.89 19.23
CA SER A 224 -6.01 -14.08 18.99
C SER A 224 -6.70 -14.07 17.62
N ASN A 225 -6.93 -12.89 17.05
CA ASN A 225 -7.60 -12.73 15.77
C ASN A 225 -6.62 -12.48 14.59
N THR A 226 -5.32 -12.63 14.84
CA THR A 226 -4.30 -12.46 13.79
C THR A 226 -4.32 -13.64 12.83
N ARG A 227 -4.40 -13.34 11.53
CA ARG A 227 -4.27 -14.31 10.43
C ARG A 227 -2.79 -14.46 10.07
N TRP A 228 -2.10 -15.35 10.77
CA TRP A 228 -0.64 -15.53 10.62
C TRP A 228 -0.23 -16.03 9.24
N ASP A 229 -1.09 -16.78 8.56
CA ASP A 229 -0.92 -17.27 7.20
C ASP A 229 -0.83 -16.16 6.15
N ARG A 230 -1.34 -14.95 6.48
CA ARG A 230 -1.32 -13.78 5.61
C ARG A 230 -0.20 -12.79 5.95
N THR A 231 0.46 -12.97 7.09
CA THR A 231 1.53 -12.07 7.52
C THR A 231 2.78 -12.27 6.67
N PHE A 232 3.36 -11.19 6.16
CA PHE A 232 4.46 -11.13 5.18
C PHE A 232 4.13 -11.68 3.79
N LEU A 233 2.84 -11.81 3.45
CA LEU A 233 2.43 -12.20 2.11
C LEU A 233 2.72 -11.06 1.11
N VAL A 234 3.49 -11.39 0.06
CA VAL A 234 3.81 -10.44 -1.02
C VAL A 234 2.61 -10.28 -1.94
N ILE A 235 2.24 -9.03 -2.22
CA ILE A 235 1.14 -8.68 -3.12
C ILE A 235 1.66 -8.72 -4.57
N ARG A 236 1.07 -9.61 -5.37
CA ARG A 236 1.43 -9.84 -6.78
C ARG A 236 0.33 -9.39 -7.72
#